data_4f0c8f30e7a9fc0e3e2d701468bdc97c
#
_entry.id   4f0c8f30e7a9fc0e3e2d701468bdc97c
#
_cell.length_a   1.000
_cell.length_b   1.000
_cell.length_c   1.000
_cell.angle_alpha   90.00
_cell.angle_beta   90.00
_cell.angle_gamma   90.00
#
_symmetry.space_group_name_H-M   'P 1'
#
loop_
_entity.id
_entity.type
_entity.pdbx_description
1 polymer ?
#
loop_
_entity_poly.entity_id
_entity_poly.type
_entity_poly.pdbx_seq_one_letter_code
_entity_poly.pdbx_strand_id
1 'polypeptide(L)'
;NKKRKSLYFYYDKNRVDERKSSESKFEDFTISKITNNLNEEEFSEIVNKAKKYIYDGDIFQVVLSRKFSFEATGDYLKVYQKLRSLNPSPYLYHLKMNEKIIIGSSPEMLLRVTDDHVETFPIAGTRKITDNEIKNEQLKQELINDEKELAEHTMLVDLGRNDIGRVCEYGTVHVKKLMEVKKFSHVQHMVTHVVGKLAKNYDIYNAFRAVFPAGTVSGAPKVRAMEIID
;
A
#
# COMPACT_ATOMS: atom_id res chain seq x y z
N ASN A 1 -33.03 -12.62 -10.83
CA ASN A 1 -32.54 -11.24 -10.53
C ASN A 1 -32.05 -11.16 -9.08
N LYS A 2 -30.84 -11.67 -8.82
CA LYS A 2 -30.18 -11.45 -7.54
C LYS A 2 -29.59 -10.06 -7.56
N LYS A 3 -30.19 -9.11 -6.83
CA LYS A 3 -29.61 -7.78 -6.60
C LYS A 3 -28.22 -7.96 -5.99
N ARG A 4 -27.17 -7.63 -6.76
CA ARG A 4 -25.80 -7.50 -6.22
C ARG A 4 -25.83 -6.36 -5.22
N LYS A 5 -25.67 -6.67 -3.94
CA LYS A 5 -25.39 -5.66 -2.92
C LYS A 5 -23.91 -5.32 -3.03
N SER A 6 -23.58 -4.23 -3.68
CA SER A 6 -22.24 -3.66 -3.62
C SER A 6 -22.10 -2.97 -2.28
N LEU A 7 -21.14 -3.41 -1.48
CA LEU A 7 -20.80 -2.75 -0.24
C LEU A 7 -19.81 -1.64 -0.55
N TYR A 8 -20.26 -0.40 -0.49
CA TYR A 8 -19.39 0.78 -0.62
C TYR A 8 -19.00 1.24 0.77
N PHE A 9 -17.70 1.28 1.05
CA PHE A 9 -17.18 1.91 2.26
C PHE A 9 -16.87 3.36 1.94
N TYR A 10 -17.75 4.27 2.37
CA TYR A 10 -17.46 5.70 2.36
C TYR A 10 -16.84 6.09 3.69
N TYR A 11 -15.70 6.75 3.65
CA TYR A 11 -15.23 7.52 4.77
C TYR A 11 -15.89 8.90 4.69
N ASP A 12 -16.96 9.11 5.43
CA ASP A 12 -17.52 10.43 5.69
C ASP A 12 -17.11 10.85 7.10
N LYS A 13 -16.33 11.92 7.17
CA LYS A 13 -15.83 12.48 8.44
C LYS A 13 -16.98 12.94 9.36
N ASN A 14 -18.17 13.16 8.81
CA ASN A 14 -19.36 13.68 9.49
C ASN A 14 -20.44 12.61 9.74
N ARG A 15 -20.31 11.42 9.18
CA ARG A 15 -21.17 10.27 9.50
C ARG A 15 -20.49 9.42 10.57
N VAL A 16 -20.54 9.89 11.80
CA VAL A 16 -20.50 8.98 12.94
C VAL A 16 -21.81 8.20 12.84
N ASP A 17 -21.71 6.93 12.48
CA ASP A 17 -22.85 6.05 12.35
C ASP A 17 -23.55 5.98 13.72
N GLU A 18 -24.72 6.58 13.85
CA GLU A 18 -25.64 6.40 14.96
C GLU A 18 -26.27 5.00 14.97
N ARG A 19 -25.55 3.98 14.54
CA ARG A 19 -25.90 2.64 14.98
C ARG A 19 -25.71 2.63 16.48
N LYS A 20 -26.81 2.76 17.21
CA LYS A 20 -26.89 2.44 18.62
C LYS A 20 -26.03 1.21 18.83
N SER A 21 -24.82 1.42 19.36
CA SER A 21 -24.02 0.34 19.87
C SER A 21 -24.94 -0.34 20.90
N SER A 22 -25.48 -1.50 20.55
CA SER A 22 -25.89 -2.39 21.62
C SER A 22 -24.65 -2.44 22.52
N GLU A 23 -24.81 -2.09 23.78
CA GLU A 23 -23.77 -2.23 24.79
C GLU A 23 -23.45 -3.73 24.91
N SER A 24 -22.76 -4.26 23.91
CA SER A 24 -22.10 -5.53 24.03
C SER A 24 -21.02 -5.29 25.07
N LYS A 25 -21.11 -5.96 26.22
CA LYS A 25 -20.01 -6.06 27.19
C LYS A 25 -18.82 -6.59 26.38
N PHE A 26 -17.97 -5.69 25.93
CA PHE A 26 -16.81 -6.03 25.15
C PHE A 26 -15.86 -6.79 26.09
N GLU A 27 -15.69 -8.07 25.84
CA GLU A 27 -14.64 -8.84 26.49
C GLU A 27 -13.30 -8.19 26.18
N ASP A 28 -12.41 -8.16 27.18
CA ASP A 28 -11.08 -7.59 26.98
C ASP A 28 -10.32 -8.40 25.91
N PHE A 29 -9.70 -7.68 24.98
CA PHE A 29 -8.88 -8.29 23.97
C PHE A 29 -7.54 -8.69 24.57
N THR A 30 -7.21 -9.97 24.51
CA THR A 30 -5.96 -10.53 25.05
C THR A 30 -5.16 -11.19 23.95
N ILE A 31 -3.82 -11.13 24.09
CA ILE A 31 -2.90 -11.79 23.17
C ILE A 31 -1.94 -12.67 23.96
N SER A 32 -1.49 -13.78 23.36
CA SER A 32 -0.43 -14.63 23.86
C SER A 32 0.94 -13.95 23.68
N LYS A 33 2.01 -14.65 24.05
CA LYS A 33 3.37 -14.25 23.70
C LYS A 33 3.51 -14.17 22.18
N ILE A 34 4.09 -13.07 21.70
CA ILE A 34 4.39 -12.87 20.29
C ILE A 34 5.59 -13.72 19.90
N THR A 35 5.46 -14.48 18.82
CA THR A 35 6.53 -15.24 18.17
C THR A 35 6.80 -14.68 16.78
N ASN A 36 7.94 -15.01 16.23
CA ASN A 36 8.28 -14.62 14.86
C ASN A 36 8.84 -15.84 14.11
N ASN A 37 8.78 -15.78 12.78
CA ASN A 37 9.28 -16.85 11.91
C ASN A 37 10.77 -16.77 11.60
N LEU A 38 11.42 -15.65 11.91
CA LEU A 38 12.85 -15.40 11.70
C LEU A 38 13.40 -14.63 12.90
N ASN A 39 14.51 -15.06 13.45
CA ASN A 39 15.25 -14.27 14.43
C ASN A 39 16.06 -13.14 13.73
N GLU A 40 16.84 -12.38 14.47
CA GLU A 40 17.60 -11.24 13.93
C GLU A 40 18.75 -11.70 13.02
N GLU A 41 19.44 -12.77 13.39
CA GLU A 41 20.55 -13.33 12.62
C GLU A 41 20.05 -13.87 11.27
N GLU A 42 19.02 -14.71 11.28
CA GLU A 42 18.38 -15.25 10.08
C GLU A 42 17.85 -14.13 9.16
N PHE A 43 17.24 -13.08 9.72
CA PHE A 43 16.79 -11.94 8.92
C PHE A 43 17.97 -11.18 8.31
N SER A 44 19.07 -11.02 9.04
CA SER A 44 20.29 -10.37 8.54
C SER A 44 20.93 -11.17 7.40
N GLU A 45 20.91 -12.51 7.46
CA GLU A 45 21.41 -13.38 6.40
C GLU A 45 20.61 -13.20 5.10
N ILE A 46 19.27 -13.20 5.17
CA ILE A 46 18.45 -12.99 3.95
C ILE A 46 18.62 -11.57 3.39
N VAL A 47 18.83 -10.56 4.23
CA VAL A 47 19.16 -9.20 3.77
C VAL A 47 20.49 -9.17 3.03
N ASN A 48 21.52 -9.85 3.56
CA ASN A 48 22.82 -9.93 2.90
C ASN A 48 22.75 -10.69 1.57
N LYS A 49 21.96 -11.76 1.51
CA LYS A 49 21.70 -12.49 0.25
C LYS A 49 20.98 -11.60 -0.77
N ALA A 50 19.99 -10.82 -0.32
CA ALA A 50 19.28 -9.88 -1.20
C ALA A 50 20.19 -8.77 -1.74
N LYS A 51 21.08 -8.22 -0.90
CA LYS A 51 22.10 -7.25 -1.34
C LYS A 51 23.01 -7.81 -2.43
N LYS A 52 23.32 -9.11 -2.39
CA LYS A 52 24.10 -9.74 -3.43
C LYS A 52 23.35 -9.74 -4.77
N TYR A 53 22.05 -10.07 -4.79
CA TYR A 53 21.25 -9.99 -6.01
C TYR A 53 21.19 -8.57 -6.60
N ILE A 54 21.18 -7.54 -5.74
CA ILE A 54 21.24 -6.14 -6.18
C ILE A 54 22.62 -5.86 -6.78
N TYR A 55 23.70 -6.28 -6.14
CA TYR A 55 25.06 -6.08 -6.62
C TYR A 55 25.32 -6.81 -7.93
N ASP A 56 24.80 -8.03 -8.08
CA ASP A 56 24.91 -8.84 -9.31
C ASP A 56 24.04 -8.31 -10.47
N GLY A 57 23.17 -7.31 -10.21
CA GLY A 57 22.32 -6.67 -11.21
C GLY A 57 21.03 -7.41 -11.53
N ASP A 58 20.63 -8.39 -10.73
CA ASP A 58 19.37 -9.12 -10.89
C ASP A 58 18.14 -8.24 -10.63
N ILE A 59 18.23 -7.39 -9.62
CA ILE A 59 17.14 -6.51 -9.15
C ILE A 59 17.68 -5.16 -8.71
N PHE A 60 16.83 -4.15 -8.71
CA PHE A 60 17.10 -2.83 -8.10
C PHE A 60 16.63 -2.77 -6.65
N GLN A 61 15.51 -3.44 -6.36
CA GLN A 61 14.88 -3.45 -5.05
C GLN A 61 14.16 -4.79 -4.81
N VAL A 62 14.18 -5.23 -3.54
CA VAL A 62 13.33 -6.33 -3.06
C VAL A 62 12.85 -6.01 -1.64
N VAL A 63 11.58 -6.31 -1.36
CA VAL A 63 10.97 -6.09 -0.05
C VAL A 63 10.91 -7.41 0.68
N LEU A 64 11.79 -7.55 1.68
CA LEU A 64 11.82 -8.71 2.56
C LEU A 64 10.87 -8.49 3.75
N SER A 65 10.22 -9.55 4.20
CA SER A 65 9.27 -9.49 5.30
C SER A 65 9.57 -10.48 6.41
N ARG A 66 9.11 -10.14 7.61
CA ARG A 66 9.14 -11.00 8.79
C ARG A 66 7.73 -11.11 9.37
N LYS A 67 7.30 -12.33 9.69
CA LYS A 67 5.98 -12.58 10.24
C LYS A 67 6.01 -12.69 11.75
N PHE A 68 5.15 -11.93 12.41
CA PHE A 68 4.84 -12.08 13.82
C PHE A 68 3.54 -12.85 13.98
N SER A 69 3.50 -13.77 14.92
CA SER A 69 2.32 -14.59 15.20
C SER A 69 2.01 -14.59 16.70
N PHE A 70 0.74 -14.59 17.03
CA PHE A 70 0.24 -14.70 18.40
C PHE A 70 -1.17 -15.28 18.35
N GLU A 71 -1.59 -15.89 19.43
CA GLU A 71 -2.98 -16.24 19.65
C GLU A 71 -3.71 -15.05 20.27
N ALA A 72 -4.94 -14.83 19.87
CA ALA A 72 -5.73 -13.70 20.36
C ALA A 72 -7.17 -14.15 20.67
N THR A 73 -7.72 -13.61 21.75
CA THR A 73 -9.12 -13.79 22.11
C THR A 73 -9.77 -12.44 22.38
N GLY A 74 -11.04 -12.31 22.05
CA GLY A 74 -11.80 -11.08 22.22
C GLY A 74 -12.41 -10.56 20.91
N ASP A 75 -12.85 -9.30 20.94
CA ASP A 75 -13.52 -8.66 19.80
C ASP A 75 -12.50 -8.01 18.84
N TYR A 76 -12.31 -8.62 17.66
CA TYR A 76 -11.42 -8.11 16.62
C TYR A 76 -11.85 -6.75 16.05
N LEU A 77 -13.11 -6.35 16.22
CA LEU A 77 -13.55 -5.01 15.82
C LEU A 77 -12.88 -3.91 16.67
N LYS A 78 -12.57 -4.19 17.94
CA LYS A 78 -11.78 -3.29 18.79
C LYS A 78 -10.37 -3.05 18.22
N VAL A 79 -9.75 -4.09 17.65
CA VAL A 79 -8.43 -3.95 16.99
C VAL A 79 -8.54 -2.98 15.82
N TYR A 80 -9.57 -3.13 14.98
CA TYR A 80 -9.84 -2.21 13.89
C TYR A 80 -10.08 -0.77 14.38
N GLN A 81 -10.93 -0.61 15.40
CA GLN A 81 -11.22 0.71 15.98
C GLN A 81 -9.95 1.38 16.54
N LYS A 82 -9.11 0.62 17.22
CA LYS A 82 -7.83 1.09 17.73
C LYS A 82 -6.87 1.47 16.60
N LEU A 83 -6.75 0.62 15.58
CA LEU A 83 -5.95 0.90 14.39
C LEU A 83 -6.41 2.20 13.70
N ARG A 84 -7.73 2.38 13.53
CA ARG A 84 -8.31 3.60 12.97
C ARG A 84 -7.95 4.87 13.77
N SER A 85 -7.87 4.78 15.09
CA SER A 85 -7.50 5.91 15.93
C SER A 85 -6.00 6.21 15.93
N LEU A 86 -5.17 5.17 15.81
CA LEU A 86 -3.71 5.31 15.85
C LEU A 86 -3.10 5.66 14.50
N ASN A 87 -3.62 5.06 13.44
CA ASN A 87 -3.08 5.21 12.08
C ASN A 87 -4.22 5.38 11.06
N PRO A 88 -4.88 6.55 11.05
CA PRO A 88 -5.90 6.83 10.06
C PRO A 88 -5.27 6.95 8.67
N SER A 89 -5.69 6.09 7.76
CA SER A 89 -5.22 6.06 6.37
C SER A 89 -6.41 6.11 5.41
N PRO A 90 -6.21 6.47 4.13
CA PRO A 90 -7.28 6.51 3.14
C PRO A 90 -8.01 5.17 2.96
N TYR A 91 -7.30 4.06 3.16
CA TYR A 91 -7.84 2.70 3.02
C TYR A 91 -7.77 1.97 4.35
N LEU A 92 -8.86 2.04 5.11
CA LEU A 92 -9.05 1.30 6.35
C LEU A 92 -10.07 0.21 6.11
N TYR A 93 -9.75 -1.02 6.45
CA TYR A 93 -10.64 -2.15 6.18
C TYR A 93 -10.66 -3.16 7.32
N HIS A 94 -11.83 -3.75 7.49
CA HIS A 94 -12.11 -4.92 8.31
C HIS A 94 -12.93 -5.88 7.46
N LEU A 95 -12.30 -6.92 6.96
CA LEU A 95 -12.92 -7.91 6.08
C LEU A 95 -13.08 -9.21 6.84
N LYS A 96 -14.32 -9.72 6.89
CA LYS A 96 -14.62 -11.04 7.44
C LYS A 96 -15.08 -11.96 6.31
N MET A 97 -14.32 -13.02 6.09
CA MET A 97 -14.55 -14.03 5.06
C MET A 97 -14.54 -15.41 5.74
N ASN A 98 -15.73 -15.93 6.06
CA ASN A 98 -15.89 -17.14 6.87
C ASN A 98 -15.13 -16.99 8.21
N GLU A 99 -14.16 -17.85 8.46
CA GLU A 99 -13.33 -17.85 9.67
C GLU A 99 -12.14 -16.89 9.62
N LYS A 100 -11.87 -16.29 8.45
CA LYS A 100 -10.74 -15.36 8.28
C LYS A 100 -11.18 -13.92 8.47
N ILE A 101 -10.41 -13.18 9.25
CA ILE A 101 -10.57 -11.74 9.43
C ILE A 101 -9.29 -11.05 8.97
N ILE A 102 -9.42 -10.04 8.12
CA ILE A 102 -8.31 -9.20 7.68
C ILE A 102 -8.59 -7.78 8.14
N ILE A 103 -7.67 -7.21 8.89
CA ILE A 103 -7.74 -5.83 9.38
C ILE A 103 -6.52 -5.11 8.87
N GLY A 104 -6.72 -3.94 8.28
CA GLY A 104 -5.60 -3.18 7.75
C GLY A 104 -5.85 -1.69 7.59
N SER A 105 -4.74 -0.97 7.48
CA SER A 105 -4.67 0.46 7.20
C SER A 105 -3.60 0.66 6.14
N SER A 106 -3.96 1.20 4.97
CA SER A 106 -3.04 1.41 3.86
C SER A 106 -3.11 2.85 3.36
N PRO A 107 -1.97 3.51 3.15
CA PRO A 107 -1.93 4.84 2.55
C PRO A 107 -2.01 4.81 1.04
N GLU A 108 -1.72 3.69 0.41
CA GLU A 108 -1.49 3.56 -1.02
C GLU A 108 -2.64 2.88 -1.74
N MET A 109 -3.05 3.45 -2.87
CA MET A 109 -4.02 2.86 -3.78
C MET A 109 -3.28 2.03 -4.83
N LEU A 110 -3.54 0.72 -4.84
CA LEU A 110 -2.93 -0.18 -5.81
C LEU A 110 -3.37 0.15 -7.25
N LEU A 111 -4.68 0.25 -7.45
CA LEU A 111 -5.29 0.40 -8.77
C LEU A 111 -6.67 1.02 -8.64
N ARG A 112 -7.02 1.90 -9.57
CA ARG A 112 -8.40 2.34 -9.81
C ARG A 112 -8.74 2.17 -11.28
N VAL A 113 -9.90 1.59 -11.55
CA VAL A 113 -10.46 1.51 -12.89
C VAL A 113 -11.84 2.13 -12.86
N THR A 114 -12.05 3.15 -13.67
CA THR A 114 -13.33 3.84 -13.82
C THR A 114 -13.67 3.89 -15.31
N ASP A 115 -14.71 3.18 -15.70
CA ASP A 115 -15.02 2.90 -17.11
C ASP A 115 -13.83 2.24 -17.82
N ASP A 116 -13.17 2.92 -18.74
CA ASP A 116 -11.96 2.47 -19.43
C ASP A 116 -10.67 3.15 -18.90
N HIS A 117 -10.77 4.01 -17.90
CA HIS A 117 -9.62 4.69 -17.29
C HIS A 117 -8.97 3.85 -16.21
N VAL A 118 -7.68 3.56 -16.39
CA VAL A 118 -6.82 2.84 -15.44
C VAL A 118 -5.87 3.83 -14.78
N GLU A 119 -5.79 3.81 -13.45
CA GLU A 119 -4.96 4.75 -12.70
C GLU A 119 -4.20 4.01 -11.59
N THR A 120 -2.94 4.39 -11.39
CA THR A 120 -2.14 3.99 -10.24
C THR A 120 -1.36 5.19 -9.69
N PHE A 121 -1.04 5.17 -8.40
CA PHE A 121 -0.39 6.27 -7.71
C PHE A 121 0.83 5.75 -6.95
N PRO A 122 1.97 5.53 -7.61
CA PRO A 122 3.21 5.24 -6.93
C PRO A 122 3.53 6.31 -5.88
N ILE A 123 3.84 5.86 -4.67
CA ILE A 123 4.21 6.70 -3.53
C ILE A 123 5.60 6.29 -3.07
N ALA A 124 6.52 7.23 -2.98
CA ALA A 124 7.83 7.02 -2.38
C ALA A 124 8.32 8.29 -1.69
N GLY A 125 9.33 8.14 -0.87
CA GLY A 125 9.88 9.24 -0.10
C GLY A 125 8.94 9.71 1.01
N THR A 126 9.50 9.98 2.18
CA THR A 126 8.71 10.37 3.34
C THR A 126 9.43 11.43 4.14
N ARG A 127 8.72 12.50 4.50
CA ARG A 127 9.16 13.47 5.50
C ARG A 127 8.02 13.71 6.49
N LYS A 128 8.38 13.96 7.75
CA LYS A 128 7.40 14.26 8.80
C LYS A 128 6.68 15.58 8.52
N ILE A 129 5.45 15.68 8.98
CA ILE A 129 4.75 16.96 9.14
C ILE A 129 4.90 17.40 10.60
N THR A 130 5.18 18.68 10.78
CA THR A 130 5.30 19.35 12.07
C THR A 130 4.27 20.47 12.16
N ASP A 131 4.08 21.04 13.32
CA ASP A 131 3.19 22.20 13.53
C ASP A 131 3.77 23.50 12.92
N ASN A 132 5.01 23.47 12.42
CA ASN A 132 5.68 24.61 11.81
C ASN A 132 5.68 24.49 10.28
N GLU A 133 4.91 25.34 9.61
CA GLU A 133 4.78 25.32 8.14
C GLU A 133 6.09 25.68 7.41
N ILE A 134 6.93 26.54 7.97
CA ILE A 134 8.26 26.88 7.37
C ILE A 134 9.12 25.61 7.34
N LYS A 135 9.13 24.88 8.47
CA LYS A 135 9.88 23.61 8.55
C LYS A 135 9.32 22.55 7.63
N ASN A 136 8.00 22.50 7.46
CA ASN A 136 7.34 21.57 6.55
C ASN A 136 7.74 21.84 5.09
N GLU A 137 7.85 23.12 4.70
CA GLU A 137 8.30 23.47 3.36
C GLU A 137 9.80 23.16 3.16
N GLN A 138 10.64 23.36 4.17
CA GLN A 138 12.05 22.93 4.13
C GLN A 138 12.17 21.42 3.94
N LEU A 139 11.42 20.62 4.71
CA LEU A 139 11.40 19.16 4.60
C LEU A 139 10.88 18.69 3.24
N LYS A 140 9.93 19.43 2.64
CA LYS A 140 9.49 19.19 1.27
C LYS A 140 10.59 19.46 0.27
N GLN A 141 11.32 20.58 0.42
CA GLN A 141 12.45 20.90 -0.46
C GLN A 141 13.59 19.87 -0.32
N GLU A 142 13.87 19.39 0.88
CA GLU A 142 14.80 18.28 1.11
C GLU A 142 14.35 17.01 0.37
N LEU A 143 13.05 16.68 0.43
CA LEU A 143 12.52 15.49 -0.23
C LEU A 143 12.66 15.54 -1.75
N ILE A 144 12.31 16.66 -2.38
CA ILE A 144 12.37 16.81 -3.85
C ILE A 144 13.78 16.98 -4.40
N ASN A 145 14.78 17.22 -3.54
CA ASN A 145 16.19 17.31 -3.91
C ASN A 145 17.03 16.10 -3.46
N ASP A 146 16.40 15.12 -2.81
CA ASP A 146 17.09 13.91 -2.36
C ASP A 146 17.24 12.94 -3.54
N GLU A 147 18.46 12.79 -4.03
CA GLU A 147 18.77 11.96 -5.21
C GLU A 147 18.34 10.50 -5.03
N LYS A 148 18.47 9.96 -3.82
CA LYS A 148 18.05 8.58 -3.51
C LYS A 148 16.54 8.43 -3.59
N GLU A 149 15.78 9.34 -2.98
CA GLU A 149 14.32 9.33 -2.99
C GLU A 149 13.78 9.54 -4.42
N LEU A 150 14.42 10.41 -5.21
CA LEU A 150 14.08 10.63 -6.62
C LEU A 150 14.34 9.37 -7.47
N ALA A 151 15.47 8.70 -7.27
CA ALA A 151 15.81 7.48 -7.99
C ALA A 151 14.83 6.34 -7.66
N GLU A 152 14.52 6.15 -6.37
CA GLU A 152 13.54 5.16 -5.92
C GLU A 152 12.14 5.47 -6.49
N HIS A 153 11.70 6.72 -6.41
CA HIS A 153 10.40 7.11 -6.94
C HIS A 153 10.32 6.92 -8.45
N THR A 154 11.35 7.28 -9.21
CA THR A 154 11.42 7.06 -10.66
C THR A 154 11.29 5.58 -11.01
N MET A 155 11.98 4.71 -10.29
CA MET A 155 11.88 3.26 -10.44
C MET A 155 10.46 2.76 -10.20
N LEU A 156 9.78 3.22 -9.14
CA LEU A 156 8.42 2.83 -8.83
C LEU A 156 7.39 3.37 -9.86
N VAL A 157 7.64 4.56 -10.41
CA VAL A 157 6.83 5.11 -11.51
C VAL A 157 6.96 4.26 -12.76
N ASP A 158 8.17 3.86 -13.14
CA ASP A 158 8.39 2.97 -14.28
C ASP A 158 7.76 1.61 -14.06
N LEU A 159 7.85 1.07 -12.85
CA LEU A 159 7.17 -0.18 -12.50
C LEU A 159 5.65 -0.04 -12.63
N GLY A 160 5.05 1.04 -12.13
CA GLY A 160 3.62 1.30 -12.27
C GLY A 160 3.17 1.48 -13.72
N ARG A 161 3.98 2.17 -14.55
CA ARG A 161 3.73 2.29 -15.99
C ARG A 161 3.78 0.93 -16.69
N ASN A 162 4.74 0.11 -16.33
CA ASN A 162 4.90 -1.25 -16.87
C ASN A 162 3.71 -2.15 -16.49
N ASP A 163 3.28 -2.08 -15.23
CA ASP A 163 2.17 -2.87 -14.71
C ASP A 163 0.87 -2.59 -15.46
N ILE A 164 0.44 -1.33 -15.53
CA ILE A 164 -0.80 -0.98 -16.25
C ILE A 164 -0.64 -1.08 -17.77
N GLY A 165 0.58 -0.93 -18.28
CA GLY A 165 0.90 -1.07 -19.71
C GLY A 165 0.56 -2.44 -20.29
N ARG A 166 0.52 -3.48 -19.44
CA ARG A 166 0.16 -4.84 -19.84
C ARG A 166 -1.30 -4.98 -20.29
N VAL A 167 -2.16 -4.08 -19.84
CA VAL A 167 -3.62 -4.15 -20.07
C VAL A 167 -4.20 -2.89 -20.70
N CYS A 168 -3.40 -1.85 -20.85
CA CYS A 168 -3.82 -0.60 -21.49
C CYS A 168 -3.60 -0.62 -23.01
N GLU A 169 -4.36 0.17 -23.74
CA GLU A 169 -4.16 0.42 -25.17
C GLU A 169 -2.75 1.00 -25.38
N TYR A 170 -2.06 0.54 -26.42
CA TYR A 170 -0.71 1.00 -26.75
C TYR A 170 -0.67 2.54 -26.93
N GLY A 171 0.35 3.16 -26.32
CA GLY A 171 0.56 4.61 -26.41
C GLY A 171 -0.32 5.45 -25.47
N THR A 172 -1.24 4.83 -24.69
CA THR A 172 -2.12 5.57 -23.78
C THR A 172 -1.57 5.74 -22.38
N VAL A 173 -0.58 4.94 -21.99
CA VAL A 173 0.03 5.03 -20.66
C VAL A 173 0.95 6.23 -20.58
N HIS A 174 0.63 7.14 -19.69
CA HIS A 174 1.43 8.34 -19.44
C HIS A 174 1.35 8.83 -17.99
N VAL A 175 2.32 9.65 -17.61
CA VAL A 175 2.33 10.32 -16.32
C VAL A 175 1.52 11.61 -16.43
N LYS A 176 0.43 11.70 -15.68
CA LYS A 176 -0.43 12.89 -15.63
C LYS A 176 0.14 13.96 -14.69
N LYS A 177 0.72 13.53 -13.57
CA LYS A 177 1.36 14.37 -12.57
C LYS A 177 2.57 13.66 -12.03
N LEU A 178 3.74 14.25 -12.13
CA LEU A 178 5.00 13.67 -11.74
C LEU A 178 5.46 14.27 -10.40
N MET A 179 5.80 13.42 -9.44
CA MET A 179 6.50 13.76 -8.20
C MET A 179 5.88 14.92 -7.40
N GLU A 180 4.53 14.97 -7.33
CA GLU A 180 3.86 15.95 -6.47
C GLU A 180 4.05 15.57 -5.00
N VAL A 181 4.50 16.51 -4.17
CA VAL A 181 4.52 16.28 -2.73
C VAL A 181 3.14 16.53 -2.14
N LYS A 182 2.56 15.50 -1.56
CA LYS A 182 1.24 15.55 -0.91
C LYS A 182 1.37 15.41 0.59
N LYS A 183 0.67 16.28 1.32
CA LYS A 183 0.56 16.24 2.77
C LYS A 183 -0.55 15.28 3.19
N PHE A 184 -0.22 14.39 4.12
CA PHE A 184 -1.14 13.51 4.84
C PHE A 184 -1.24 13.96 6.30
N SER A 185 -1.85 13.17 7.16
CA SER A 185 -2.07 13.57 8.56
C SER A 185 -0.78 13.82 9.35
N HIS A 186 0.26 13.00 9.15
CA HIS A 186 1.50 13.05 9.93
C HIS A 186 2.77 13.09 9.09
N VAL A 187 2.64 12.86 7.80
CA VAL A 187 3.75 12.77 6.86
C VAL A 187 3.40 13.42 5.53
N GLN A 188 4.41 13.80 4.79
CA GLN A 188 4.30 14.18 3.38
C GLN A 188 5.09 13.20 2.53
N HIS A 189 4.49 12.82 1.40
CA HIS A 189 5.04 11.86 0.45
C HIS A 189 5.14 12.45 -0.95
N MET A 190 6.09 11.95 -1.72
CA MET A 190 6.15 12.17 -3.15
C MET A 190 5.21 11.18 -3.83
N VAL A 191 4.31 11.68 -4.67
CA VAL A 191 3.26 10.91 -5.35
C VAL A 191 3.28 11.22 -6.83
N THR A 192 3.23 10.20 -7.66
CA THR A 192 3.07 10.34 -9.11
C THR A 192 1.73 9.76 -9.53
N HIS A 193 1.05 10.42 -10.45
CA HIS A 193 -0.20 9.94 -11.03
C HIS A 193 0.05 9.38 -12.42
N VAL A 194 -0.04 8.06 -12.55
CA VAL A 194 0.09 7.34 -13.82
C VAL A 194 -1.29 6.91 -14.28
N VAL A 195 -1.58 7.10 -15.55
CA VAL A 195 -2.87 6.78 -16.16
C VAL A 195 -2.69 6.02 -17.46
N GLY A 196 -3.73 5.29 -17.85
CA GLY A 196 -3.82 4.61 -19.14
C GLY A 196 -5.27 4.31 -19.50
N LYS A 197 -5.52 3.87 -20.72
CA LYS A 197 -6.82 3.44 -21.18
C LYS A 197 -6.86 1.92 -21.28
N LEU A 198 -7.80 1.28 -20.60
CA LEU A 198 -7.99 -0.17 -20.63
C LEU A 198 -8.30 -0.63 -22.05
N ALA A 199 -7.54 -1.61 -22.55
CA ALA A 199 -7.79 -2.15 -23.86
C ALA A 199 -9.06 -3.01 -23.86
N LYS A 200 -9.81 -3.01 -24.98
CA LYS A 200 -11.16 -3.60 -25.10
C LYS A 200 -11.27 -5.07 -24.77
N ASN A 201 -10.16 -5.81 -24.88
CA ASN A 201 -10.08 -7.24 -24.58
C ASN A 201 -9.75 -7.55 -23.13
N TYR A 202 -9.59 -6.55 -22.28
CA TYR A 202 -9.31 -6.68 -20.85
C TYR A 202 -10.43 -6.09 -19.99
N ASP A 203 -10.56 -6.64 -18.79
CA ASP A 203 -11.48 -6.19 -17.75
C ASP A 203 -10.74 -5.75 -16.48
N ILE A 204 -11.49 -5.36 -15.45
CA ILE A 204 -10.95 -4.92 -14.16
C ILE A 204 -10.14 -6.03 -13.44
N TYR A 205 -10.48 -7.30 -13.67
CA TYR A 205 -9.75 -8.43 -13.06
C TYR A 205 -8.41 -8.64 -13.74
N ASN A 206 -8.34 -8.44 -15.05
CA ASN A 206 -7.07 -8.44 -15.78
C ASN A 206 -6.18 -7.28 -15.33
N ALA A 207 -6.75 -6.08 -15.16
CA ALA A 207 -6.02 -4.94 -14.63
C ALA A 207 -5.47 -5.20 -13.21
N PHE A 208 -6.29 -5.78 -12.33
CA PHE A 208 -5.84 -6.18 -11.01
C PHE A 208 -4.70 -7.20 -11.05
N ARG A 209 -4.82 -8.25 -11.87
CA ARG A 209 -3.77 -9.26 -12.02
C ARG A 209 -2.45 -8.69 -12.58
N ALA A 210 -2.53 -7.70 -13.44
CA ALA A 210 -1.35 -7.06 -14.03
C ALA A 210 -0.56 -6.25 -12.98
N VAL A 211 -1.26 -5.63 -12.02
CA VAL A 211 -0.65 -4.74 -11.03
C VAL A 211 -0.26 -5.47 -9.75
N PHE A 212 -1.02 -6.49 -9.34
CA PHE A 212 -0.78 -7.23 -8.10
C PHE A 212 0.42 -8.20 -8.19
N PRO A 213 1.27 -8.26 -7.15
CA PRO A 213 1.31 -7.39 -5.97
C PRO A 213 1.89 -6.00 -6.29
N ALA A 214 1.65 -5.03 -5.38
CA ALA A 214 2.25 -3.70 -5.54
C ALA A 214 3.78 -3.77 -5.54
N GLY A 215 4.44 -2.90 -6.33
CA GLY A 215 5.90 -2.82 -6.38
C GLY A 215 6.52 -2.45 -5.03
N THR A 216 5.82 -1.59 -4.28
CA THR A 216 6.21 -1.15 -2.92
C THR A 216 6.24 -2.25 -1.87
N VAL A 217 5.65 -3.42 -2.15
CA VAL A 217 5.68 -4.61 -1.26
C VAL A 217 6.32 -5.85 -1.90
N SER A 218 6.83 -5.73 -3.12
CA SER A 218 7.54 -6.81 -3.83
C SER A 218 8.96 -6.39 -4.22
N GLY A 219 9.10 -5.56 -5.22
CA GLY A 219 10.38 -5.03 -5.69
C GLY A 219 10.39 -4.78 -7.20
N ALA A 220 11.57 -4.48 -7.73
CA ALA A 220 11.78 -4.15 -9.12
C ALA A 220 13.08 -4.78 -9.67
N PRO A 221 13.04 -5.46 -10.84
CA PRO A 221 11.86 -5.85 -11.64
C PRO A 221 10.96 -6.84 -10.88
N LYS A 222 9.62 -6.66 -10.98
CA LYS A 222 8.64 -7.35 -10.14
C LYS A 222 8.76 -8.88 -10.13
N VAL A 223 8.81 -9.51 -11.31
CA VAL A 223 8.83 -10.97 -11.43
C VAL A 223 10.09 -11.51 -10.74
N ARG A 224 11.25 -10.93 -11.04
CA ARG A 224 12.51 -11.36 -10.45
C ARG A 224 12.56 -11.15 -8.93
N ALA A 225 12.06 -10.03 -8.47
CA ALA A 225 11.96 -9.77 -7.03
C ALA A 225 11.07 -10.80 -6.32
N MET A 226 9.94 -11.19 -6.94
CA MET A 226 9.06 -12.22 -6.40
C MET A 226 9.72 -13.60 -6.36
N GLU A 227 10.46 -13.99 -7.41
CA GLU A 227 11.25 -15.24 -7.43
C GLU A 227 12.30 -15.30 -6.31
N ILE A 228 12.87 -14.15 -5.92
CA ILE A 228 13.85 -14.06 -4.84
C ILE A 228 13.18 -14.13 -3.46
N ILE A 229 11.93 -13.62 -3.36
CA ILE A 229 11.17 -13.65 -2.10
C ILE A 229 10.65 -15.05 -1.78
N ASP A 230 10.28 -15.84 -2.82
CA ASP A 230 9.74 -17.19 -2.69
C ASP A 230 10.82 -18.21 -2.29
#